data_b68b043ca6c7df02f02cae98d80ee35c
#
_entry.id   b68b043ca6c7df02f02cae98d80ee35c
#
_cell.length_a   1.000
_cell.length_b   1.000
_cell.length_c   1.000
_cell.angle_alpha   90.00
_cell.angle_beta   90.00
_cell.angle_gamma   90.00
#
_symmetry.space_group_name_H-M   'P 1'
#
loop_
_entity.id
_entity.type
_entity.pdbx_description
1 polymer ?
#
loop_
_entity_poly.entity_id
_entity_poly.type
_entity_poly.pdbx_seq_one_letter_code
_entity_poly.pdbx_strand_id
1 'polypeptide(L)'
;MKYSVIVPYWNAEPWLGRCCESLTRQAGDFDFILVNDSSTDNSEAIANEYANRDKRFVLMDNKRTKGVSGARNTGIVHARTEWLTFLDADDELLDDAHHTFTKVIATDKTARFFQLNHLRYYTRIDKLTLKYANDAGTYTVKNLPDIWWGVWNKLIRRDLLKDIRFEESMQYGEDGLFVLECMAAEKRLVHAQRDVVMVKHRFDNKNSLSHVKHATDLIKQCRGYEDFILRQPDPDVRQTTCDILAELWTSQRFKELLGADAEEIR
;
A
#
# COMPACT_ATOMS: atom_id res chain seq x y z
N MET A 1 -0.92 -17.05 14.72
CA MET A 1 -1.38 -15.65 14.53
C MET A 1 -2.28 -15.60 13.33
N LYS A 2 -3.29 -14.74 13.34
CA LYS A 2 -4.19 -14.51 12.21
C LYS A 2 -3.89 -13.15 11.57
N TYR A 3 -3.93 -13.10 10.24
CA TYR A 3 -3.60 -11.92 9.46
C TYR A 3 -4.74 -11.52 8.54
N SER A 4 -4.96 -10.23 8.31
CA SER A 4 -5.81 -9.74 7.22
C SER A 4 -4.95 -9.25 6.06
N VAL A 5 -5.27 -9.71 4.85
CA VAL A 5 -4.74 -9.15 3.60
C VAL A 5 -5.88 -8.37 2.93
N ILE A 6 -5.72 -7.06 2.81
CA ILE A 6 -6.71 -6.18 2.20
C ILE A 6 -6.36 -5.99 0.73
N VAL A 7 -7.29 -6.36 -0.16
CA VAL A 7 -7.14 -6.31 -1.61
C VAL A 7 -8.20 -5.38 -2.19
N PRO A 8 -7.88 -4.10 -2.44
CA PRO A 8 -8.77 -3.22 -3.19
C PRO A 8 -8.74 -3.62 -4.66
N TYR A 9 -9.89 -3.67 -5.33
CA TYR A 9 -9.93 -3.94 -6.76
C TYR A 9 -10.98 -3.10 -7.49
N TRP A 10 -10.62 -2.67 -8.69
CA TRP A 10 -11.48 -1.98 -9.64
C TRP A 10 -11.08 -2.36 -11.07
N ASN A 11 -12.00 -2.95 -11.81
CA ASN A 11 -11.78 -3.40 -13.19
C ASN A 11 -10.46 -4.19 -13.34
N ALA A 12 -10.29 -5.18 -12.46
CA ALA A 12 -9.08 -5.98 -12.34
C ALA A 12 -9.21 -7.37 -12.98
N GLU A 13 -10.21 -7.61 -13.83
CA GLU A 13 -10.48 -8.90 -14.47
C GLU A 13 -9.24 -9.62 -15.01
N PRO A 14 -8.27 -8.95 -15.67
CA PRO A 14 -7.09 -9.65 -16.21
C PRO A 14 -6.12 -10.19 -15.15
N TRP A 15 -6.19 -9.72 -13.92
CA TRP A 15 -5.18 -10.01 -12.89
C TRP A 15 -5.74 -10.62 -11.62
N LEU A 16 -6.99 -10.29 -11.24
CA LEU A 16 -7.58 -10.65 -9.96
C LEU A 16 -7.59 -12.16 -9.71
N GLY A 17 -7.83 -12.96 -10.75
CA GLY A 17 -7.80 -14.42 -10.64
C GLY A 17 -6.45 -14.95 -10.15
N ARG A 18 -5.34 -14.41 -10.68
CA ARG A 18 -3.99 -14.78 -10.27
C ARG A 18 -3.67 -14.26 -8.86
N CYS A 19 -4.09 -13.05 -8.53
CA CYS A 19 -3.97 -12.50 -7.18
C CYS A 19 -4.67 -13.44 -6.18
N CYS A 20 -5.93 -13.79 -6.40
CA CYS A 20 -6.70 -14.69 -5.54
C CYS A 20 -6.08 -16.09 -5.46
N GLU A 21 -5.56 -16.63 -6.57
CA GLU A 21 -4.85 -17.91 -6.56
C GLU A 21 -3.62 -17.90 -5.65
N SER A 22 -2.86 -16.80 -5.64
CA SER A 22 -1.72 -16.63 -4.73
C SER A 22 -2.15 -16.63 -3.25
N LEU A 23 -3.32 -16.07 -2.96
CA LEU A 23 -3.90 -16.07 -1.62
C LEU A 23 -4.39 -17.47 -1.22
N THR A 24 -5.03 -18.18 -2.13
CA THR A 24 -5.51 -19.55 -1.89
C THR A 24 -4.37 -20.50 -1.49
N ARG A 25 -3.19 -20.34 -2.10
CA ARG A 25 -1.99 -21.15 -1.79
C ARG A 25 -1.40 -20.88 -0.40
N GLN A 26 -1.80 -19.79 0.27
CA GLN A 26 -1.26 -19.49 1.59
C GLN A 26 -1.66 -20.55 2.62
N ALA A 27 -0.67 -21.14 3.28
CA ALA A 27 -0.88 -21.90 4.50
C ALA A 27 -1.10 -20.94 5.69
N GLY A 28 -1.89 -21.38 6.67
CA GLY A 28 -2.08 -20.62 7.91
C GLY A 28 -3.40 -19.83 7.96
N ASP A 29 -3.53 -19.03 8.99
CA ASP A 29 -4.78 -18.39 9.37
C ASP A 29 -4.83 -16.96 8.81
N PHE A 30 -5.66 -16.77 7.78
CA PHE A 30 -5.84 -15.50 7.08
C PHE A 30 -7.33 -15.12 6.96
N ASP A 31 -7.59 -13.80 6.87
CA ASP A 31 -8.77 -13.22 6.27
C ASP A 31 -8.33 -12.45 5.02
N PHE A 32 -8.79 -12.83 3.83
CA PHE A 32 -8.54 -12.13 2.57
C PHE A 32 -9.73 -11.21 2.29
N ILE A 33 -9.57 -9.91 2.57
CA ILE A 33 -10.63 -8.92 2.46
C ILE A 33 -10.54 -8.27 1.08
N LEU A 34 -11.36 -8.73 0.14
CA LEU A 34 -11.46 -8.19 -1.21
C LEU A 34 -12.49 -7.06 -1.23
N VAL A 35 -12.07 -5.86 -1.60
CA VAL A 35 -12.94 -4.67 -1.60
C VAL A 35 -13.17 -4.19 -3.03
N ASN A 36 -14.40 -4.38 -3.52
CA ASN A 36 -14.83 -3.92 -4.83
C ASN A 36 -15.08 -2.41 -4.84
N ASP A 37 -14.34 -1.68 -5.66
CA ASP A 37 -14.52 -0.23 -5.84
C ASP A 37 -15.45 0.08 -7.03
N SER A 38 -16.60 -0.58 -7.12
CA SER A 38 -17.59 -0.42 -8.19
C SER A 38 -17.06 -0.86 -9.56
N SER A 39 -16.50 -2.06 -9.66
CA SER A 39 -16.08 -2.66 -10.93
C SER A 39 -17.26 -2.85 -11.89
N THR A 40 -16.98 -2.72 -13.19
CA THR A 40 -17.95 -2.89 -14.27
C THR A 40 -17.61 -4.04 -15.22
N ASP A 41 -16.47 -4.70 -14.98
CA ASP A 41 -15.99 -5.90 -15.68
C ASP A 41 -16.34 -7.18 -14.88
N ASN A 42 -15.73 -8.32 -15.23
CA ASN A 42 -15.97 -9.58 -14.55
C ASN A 42 -15.25 -9.75 -13.19
N SER A 43 -14.60 -8.71 -12.67
CA SER A 43 -13.84 -8.80 -11.41
C SER A 43 -14.67 -9.31 -10.25
N GLU A 44 -15.94 -8.84 -10.11
CA GLU A 44 -16.82 -9.28 -9.05
C GLU A 44 -17.17 -10.78 -9.17
N ALA A 45 -17.41 -11.28 -10.38
CA ALA A 45 -17.66 -12.70 -10.63
C ALA A 45 -16.46 -13.57 -10.22
N ILE A 46 -15.23 -13.12 -10.55
CA ILE A 46 -13.98 -13.78 -10.15
C ILE A 46 -13.88 -13.82 -8.62
N ALA A 47 -14.08 -12.69 -7.94
CA ALA A 47 -14.00 -12.63 -6.48
C ALA A 47 -15.00 -13.59 -5.82
N ASN A 48 -16.24 -13.63 -6.32
CA ASN A 48 -17.29 -14.56 -5.84
C ASN A 48 -16.89 -16.03 -6.03
N GLU A 49 -16.25 -16.40 -7.13
CA GLU A 49 -15.78 -17.76 -7.38
C GLU A 49 -14.80 -18.21 -6.29
N TYR A 50 -13.81 -17.38 -5.93
CA TYR A 50 -12.85 -17.71 -4.88
C TYR A 50 -13.50 -17.74 -3.49
N ALA A 51 -14.40 -16.82 -3.18
CA ALA A 51 -15.10 -16.80 -1.90
C ALA A 51 -16.01 -18.02 -1.69
N ASN A 52 -16.57 -18.59 -2.76
CA ASN A 52 -17.35 -19.82 -2.70
C ASN A 52 -16.47 -21.07 -2.41
N ARG A 53 -15.22 -21.06 -2.83
CA ARG A 53 -14.28 -22.18 -2.66
C ARG A 53 -13.49 -22.11 -1.35
N ASP A 54 -13.19 -20.92 -0.85
CA ASP A 54 -12.34 -20.71 0.33
C ASP A 54 -12.96 -19.68 1.27
N LYS A 55 -13.34 -20.13 2.47
CA LYS A 55 -13.99 -19.32 3.50
C LYS A 55 -13.11 -18.21 4.09
N ARG A 56 -11.83 -18.17 3.76
CA ARG A 56 -10.93 -17.08 4.14
C ARG A 56 -11.17 -15.80 3.34
N PHE A 57 -11.86 -15.89 2.18
CA PHE A 57 -12.22 -14.74 1.37
C PHE A 57 -13.47 -14.06 1.91
N VAL A 58 -13.34 -12.77 2.21
CA VAL A 58 -14.41 -11.89 2.69
C VAL A 58 -14.60 -10.79 1.63
N LEU A 59 -15.78 -10.78 1.01
CA LEU A 59 -16.10 -9.81 -0.04
C LEU A 59 -16.80 -8.59 0.55
N MET A 60 -16.38 -7.41 0.13
CA MET A 60 -16.92 -6.13 0.56
C MET A 60 -17.07 -5.19 -0.64
N ASP A 61 -18.12 -4.37 -0.62
CA ASP A 61 -18.20 -3.20 -1.52
C ASP A 61 -17.60 -1.97 -0.82
N ASN A 62 -16.90 -1.16 -1.59
CA ASN A 62 -16.50 0.15 -1.12
C ASN A 62 -17.75 1.03 -0.92
N LYS A 63 -18.07 1.39 0.33
CA LYS A 63 -19.17 2.29 0.70
C LYS A 63 -18.67 3.71 1.03
N ARG A 64 -17.39 3.98 0.83
CA ARG A 64 -16.71 5.26 1.05
C ARG A 64 -16.51 5.99 -0.27
N THR A 65 -15.63 6.98 -0.29
CA THR A 65 -15.27 7.69 -1.51
C THR A 65 -14.70 6.70 -2.54
N LYS A 66 -15.16 6.79 -3.78
CA LYS A 66 -14.63 5.98 -4.87
C LYS A 66 -13.14 6.22 -5.06
N GLY A 67 -12.37 5.17 -5.16
CA GLY A 67 -10.91 5.19 -5.31
C GLY A 67 -10.22 4.21 -4.35
N VAL A 68 -8.95 3.96 -4.61
CA VAL A 68 -8.14 3.00 -3.86
C VAL A 68 -8.08 3.30 -2.37
N SER A 69 -8.03 4.59 -1.98
CA SER A 69 -8.03 5.06 -0.58
C SER A 69 -9.30 4.65 0.14
N GLY A 70 -10.48 4.90 -0.44
CA GLY A 70 -11.77 4.51 0.13
C GLY A 70 -11.92 3.00 0.25
N ALA A 71 -11.49 2.25 -0.76
CA ALA A 71 -11.50 0.79 -0.74
C ALA A 71 -10.58 0.23 0.35
N ARG A 72 -9.34 0.73 0.47
CA ARG A 72 -8.41 0.32 1.56
C ARG A 72 -8.97 0.68 2.93
N ASN A 73 -9.55 1.86 3.11
CA ASN A 73 -10.20 2.28 4.36
C ASN A 73 -11.38 1.39 4.73
N THR A 74 -12.18 0.96 3.73
CA THR A 74 -13.23 -0.02 3.94
C THR A 74 -12.66 -1.33 4.48
N GLY A 75 -11.58 -1.83 3.89
CA GLY A 75 -10.87 -3.03 4.36
C GLY A 75 -10.34 -2.89 5.79
N ILE A 76 -9.72 -1.75 6.14
CA ILE A 76 -9.21 -1.48 7.50
C ILE A 76 -10.34 -1.56 8.53
N VAL A 77 -11.49 -0.95 8.25
CA VAL A 77 -12.64 -0.95 9.18
C VAL A 77 -13.18 -2.34 9.42
N HIS A 78 -13.15 -3.21 8.41
CA HIS A 78 -13.70 -4.57 8.50
C HIS A 78 -12.67 -5.60 8.99
N ALA A 79 -11.38 -5.32 8.93
CA ALA A 79 -10.34 -6.20 9.44
C ALA A 79 -10.48 -6.40 10.95
N ARG A 80 -10.53 -7.67 11.38
CA ARG A 80 -10.69 -8.06 12.80
C ARG A 80 -9.45 -8.73 13.39
N THR A 81 -8.47 -9.03 12.54
CA THR A 81 -7.22 -9.67 12.98
C THR A 81 -6.30 -8.66 13.66
N GLU A 82 -5.30 -9.15 14.37
CA GLU A 82 -4.31 -8.29 15.04
C GLU A 82 -3.41 -7.57 14.05
N TRP A 83 -3.08 -8.23 12.94
CA TRP A 83 -2.14 -7.73 11.93
C TRP A 83 -2.78 -7.63 10.56
N LEU A 84 -2.40 -6.57 9.83
CA LEU A 84 -2.90 -6.29 8.48
C LEU A 84 -1.73 -6.05 7.52
N THR A 85 -1.98 -6.38 6.26
CA THR A 85 -1.17 -5.96 5.11
C THR A 85 -2.09 -5.64 3.95
N PHE A 86 -1.56 -4.98 2.93
CA PHE A 86 -2.26 -4.66 1.70
C PHE A 86 -1.64 -5.43 0.54
N LEU A 87 -2.44 -5.75 -0.46
CA LEU A 87 -2.00 -6.36 -1.70
C LEU A 87 -2.80 -5.74 -2.85
N ASP A 88 -2.10 -5.23 -3.87
CA ASP A 88 -2.78 -4.71 -5.05
C ASP A 88 -3.30 -5.87 -5.91
N ALA A 89 -4.44 -5.68 -6.59
CA ALA A 89 -5.15 -6.74 -7.30
C ALA A 89 -4.39 -7.30 -8.51
N ASP A 90 -3.33 -6.62 -8.97
CA ASP A 90 -2.43 -7.07 -10.04
C ASP A 90 -1.14 -7.73 -9.52
N ASP A 91 -0.98 -7.85 -8.20
CA ASP A 91 0.17 -8.46 -7.53
C ASP A 91 -0.13 -9.86 -6.98
N GLU A 92 0.90 -10.55 -6.53
CA GLU A 92 0.80 -11.89 -5.93
C GLU A 92 1.54 -11.94 -4.60
N LEU A 93 0.91 -12.57 -3.60
CA LEU A 93 1.58 -12.88 -2.34
C LEU A 93 2.43 -14.15 -2.53
N LEU A 94 3.68 -14.15 -2.08
CA LEU A 94 4.54 -15.33 -2.14
C LEU A 94 4.06 -16.42 -1.18
N ASP A 95 4.28 -17.68 -1.54
CA ASP A 95 3.62 -18.84 -0.91
C ASP A 95 3.89 -18.99 0.60
N ASP A 96 4.91 -18.39 1.14
CA ASP A 96 5.33 -18.56 2.54
C ASP A 96 5.05 -17.32 3.43
N ALA A 97 4.07 -16.51 3.05
CA ALA A 97 3.83 -15.23 3.71
C ALA A 97 3.48 -15.38 5.20
N HIS A 98 2.70 -16.40 5.59
CA HIS A 98 2.37 -16.62 7.00
C HIS A 98 3.60 -16.86 7.87
N HIS A 99 4.52 -17.72 7.41
CA HIS A 99 5.80 -17.96 8.10
C HIS A 99 6.64 -16.69 8.15
N THR A 100 6.74 -15.98 7.03
CA THR A 100 7.45 -14.70 6.90
C THR A 100 6.93 -13.66 7.89
N PHE A 101 5.63 -13.44 7.97
CA PHE A 101 5.03 -12.51 8.91
C PHE A 101 5.30 -12.91 10.37
N THR A 102 5.14 -14.19 10.69
CA THR A 102 5.39 -14.70 12.04
C THR A 102 6.87 -14.50 12.45
N LYS A 103 7.81 -14.79 11.55
CA LYS A 103 9.24 -14.57 11.74
C LYS A 103 9.57 -13.09 11.97
N VAL A 104 8.99 -12.21 11.14
CA VAL A 104 9.21 -10.77 11.21
C VAL A 104 8.71 -10.18 12.53
N ILE A 105 7.49 -10.52 12.96
CA ILE A 105 6.94 -10.07 14.24
C ILE A 105 7.80 -10.56 15.42
N ALA A 106 8.37 -11.75 15.29
CA ALA A 106 9.23 -12.30 16.34
C ALA A 106 10.55 -11.54 16.52
N THR A 107 10.99 -10.74 15.52
CA THR A 107 12.22 -9.93 15.63
C THR A 107 12.08 -8.77 16.60
N ASP A 108 10.89 -8.18 16.70
CA ASP A 108 10.55 -7.15 17.71
C ASP A 108 9.07 -7.19 18.06
N LYS A 109 8.74 -7.89 19.14
CA LYS A 109 7.35 -8.06 19.63
C LYS A 109 6.70 -6.75 20.11
N THR A 110 7.47 -5.69 20.28
CA THR A 110 6.96 -4.38 20.72
C THR A 110 6.64 -3.46 19.54
N ALA A 111 7.18 -3.72 18.36
CA ALA A 111 6.90 -2.94 17.17
C ALA A 111 5.48 -3.21 16.65
N ARG A 112 4.88 -2.17 16.06
CA ARG A 112 3.54 -2.22 15.44
C ARG A 112 3.58 -1.96 13.95
N PHE A 113 4.75 -1.62 13.39
CA PHE A 113 4.93 -1.27 12.00
C PHE A 113 6.22 -1.86 11.44
N PHE A 114 6.07 -2.77 10.48
CA PHE A 114 7.19 -3.44 9.83
C PHE A 114 7.18 -3.16 8.33
N GLN A 115 8.38 -3.03 7.76
CA GLN A 115 8.60 -3.05 6.32
C GLN A 115 9.26 -4.36 5.91
N LEU A 116 8.82 -4.92 4.80
CA LEU A 116 9.29 -6.18 4.23
C LEU A 116 9.98 -5.94 2.90
N ASN A 117 10.83 -6.86 2.47
CA ASN A 117 11.38 -6.86 1.13
C ASN A 117 10.38 -7.43 0.11
N HIS A 118 10.60 -7.17 -1.16
CA HIS A 118 9.73 -7.61 -2.23
C HIS A 118 10.49 -7.97 -3.49
N LEU A 119 9.89 -8.83 -4.32
CA LEU A 119 10.31 -9.10 -5.67
C LEU A 119 9.58 -8.16 -6.64
N ARG A 120 10.29 -7.66 -7.63
CA ARG A 120 9.73 -6.98 -8.80
C ARG A 120 9.82 -7.90 -10.01
N TYR A 121 8.68 -8.18 -10.60
CA TYR A 121 8.60 -8.91 -11.85
C TYR A 121 8.33 -7.95 -13.00
N TYR A 122 9.23 -7.94 -13.97
CA TYR A 122 9.15 -7.11 -15.18
C TYR A 122 8.66 -8.00 -16.31
N THR A 123 7.36 -7.99 -16.63
CA THR A 123 6.75 -8.91 -17.60
C THR A 123 7.28 -8.69 -19.02
N ARG A 124 7.64 -7.46 -19.40
CA ARG A 124 8.22 -7.16 -20.71
C ARG A 124 9.50 -7.91 -21.04
N ILE A 125 10.30 -8.20 -20.05
CA ILE A 125 11.63 -8.81 -20.19
C ILE A 125 11.73 -10.12 -19.41
N ASP A 126 10.61 -10.61 -18.90
CA ASP A 126 10.51 -11.81 -18.05
C ASP A 126 11.59 -11.85 -16.96
N LYS A 127 11.77 -10.74 -16.27
CA LYS A 127 12.83 -10.58 -15.28
C LYS A 127 12.26 -10.39 -13.87
N LEU A 128 12.70 -11.26 -12.96
CA LEU A 128 12.47 -11.12 -11.53
C LEU A 128 13.68 -10.44 -10.87
N THR A 129 13.42 -9.43 -10.05
CA THR A 129 14.46 -8.69 -9.33
C THR A 129 14.09 -8.53 -7.87
N LEU A 130 14.99 -8.91 -6.99
CA LEU A 130 14.84 -8.63 -5.56
C LEU A 130 15.11 -7.14 -5.31
N LYS A 131 14.22 -6.50 -4.56
CA LYS A 131 14.37 -5.11 -4.12
C LYS A 131 14.44 -5.04 -2.61
N TYR A 132 15.53 -4.47 -2.14
CA TYR A 132 15.72 -4.12 -0.74
C TYR A 132 15.43 -2.63 -0.57
N ALA A 133 14.61 -2.28 0.39
CA ALA A 133 14.39 -0.89 0.72
C ALA A 133 15.58 -0.34 1.53
N ASN A 134 16.00 -1.09 2.56
CA ASN A 134 17.06 -0.70 3.48
C ASN A 134 17.77 -1.94 4.05
N ASP A 135 18.84 -1.75 4.79
CA ASP A 135 19.41 -2.79 5.64
C ASP A 135 18.44 -3.15 6.77
N ALA A 136 18.54 -4.38 7.30
CA ALA A 136 17.75 -4.77 8.45
C ALA A 136 18.04 -3.85 9.64
N GLY A 137 17.00 -3.38 10.32
CA GLY A 137 17.17 -2.48 11.46
C GLY A 137 15.90 -1.74 11.85
N THR A 138 16.05 -0.84 12.79
CA THR A 138 14.97 0.06 13.23
C THR A 138 15.27 1.46 12.74
N TYR A 139 14.29 2.04 12.05
CA TYR A 139 14.39 3.36 11.45
C TYR A 139 13.38 4.32 12.11
N THR A 140 13.73 5.58 12.12
CA THR A 140 12.86 6.69 12.49
C THR A 140 12.68 7.61 11.29
N VAL A 141 11.82 8.59 11.38
CA VAL A 141 11.62 9.57 10.31
C VAL A 141 12.93 10.30 9.96
N LYS A 142 13.84 10.48 10.94
CA LYS A 142 15.13 11.18 10.72
C LYS A 142 16.18 10.39 9.92
N ASN A 143 16.14 9.08 9.97
CA ASN A 143 17.19 8.22 9.40
C ASN A 143 16.66 7.25 8.37
N LEU A 144 15.65 7.68 7.62
CA LEU A 144 15.08 6.93 6.52
C LEU A 144 15.84 7.24 5.22
N PRO A 145 16.74 6.37 4.77
CA PRO A 145 17.47 6.63 3.53
C PRO A 145 16.58 6.44 2.29
N ASP A 146 15.80 5.36 2.21
CA ASP A 146 14.92 5.05 1.09
C ASP A 146 13.72 4.24 1.59
N ILE A 147 12.68 4.89 2.09
CA ILE A 147 11.42 4.19 2.33
C ILE A 147 10.78 3.91 0.98
N TRP A 148 10.44 2.65 0.78
CA TRP A 148 9.46 2.31 -0.23
C TRP A 148 8.08 2.76 0.27
N TRP A 149 7.54 3.78 -0.35
CA TRP A 149 6.30 4.44 0.07
C TRP A 149 5.03 3.60 -0.18
N GLY A 150 5.12 2.50 -0.92
CA GLY A 150 3.99 1.60 -1.12
C GLY A 150 3.59 0.89 0.17
N VAL A 151 2.29 0.64 0.34
CA VAL A 151 1.74 -0.01 1.53
C VAL A 151 1.78 -1.54 1.46
N TRP A 152 1.88 -2.09 0.27
CA TRP A 152 1.84 -3.54 0.01
C TRP A 152 3.00 -4.35 0.61
N ASN A 153 4.09 -3.72 1.00
CA ASN A 153 5.22 -4.33 1.71
C ASN A 153 5.26 -3.97 3.21
N LYS A 154 4.16 -3.55 3.77
CA LYS A 154 4.04 -3.21 5.19
C LYS A 154 3.21 -4.26 5.92
N LEU A 155 3.63 -4.56 7.14
CA LEU A 155 2.85 -5.36 8.09
C LEU A 155 2.55 -4.46 9.29
N ILE A 156 1.27 -4.24 9.56
CA ILE A 156 0.79 -3.19 10.44
C ILE A 156 -0.08 -3.81 11.52
N ARG A 157 0.19 -3.52 12.79
CA ARG A 157 -0.67 -3.94 13.88
C ARG A 157 -1.91 -3.05 13.92
N ARG A 158 -3.07 -3.67 13.99
CA ARG A 158 -4.38 -3.00 13.85
C ARG A 158 -4.61 -1.86 14.83
N ASP A 159 -4.07 -1.94 16.06
CA ASP A 159 -4.20 -0.90 17.06
C ASP A 159 -3.48 0.41 16.69
N LEU A 160 -2.44 0.34 15.83
CA LEU A 160 -1.81 1.52 15.26
C LEU A 160 -2.78 2.28 14.35
N LEU A 161 -3.68 1.58 13.68
CA LEU A 161 -4.63 2.15 12.71
C LEU A 161 -5.94 2.65 13.35
N LYS A 162 -6.00 2.83 14.68
CA LYS A 162 -7.22 3.29 15.35
C LYS A 162 -7.77 4.58 14.72
N ASP A 163 -6.90 5.56 14.51
CA ASP A 163 -7.26 6.88 14.00
C ASP A 163 -6.57 7.24 12.66
N ILE A 164 -5.79 6.32 12.08
CA ILE A 164 -5.06 6.51 10.83
C ILE A 164 -5.86 5.91 9.67
N ARG A 165 -6.05 6.70 8.61
CA ARG A 165 -6.74 6.31 7.37
C ARG A 165 -6.03 6.89 6.16
N PHE A 166 -6.22 6.26 5.01
CA PHE A 166 -5.82 6.85 3.73
C PHE A 166 -6.63 8.12 3.47
N GLU A 167 -5.98 9.15 2.95
CA GLU A 167 -6.65 10.39 2.54
C GLU A 167 -7.46 10.13 1.24
N GLU A 168 -8.79 10.17 1.36
CA GLU A 168 -9.69 9.77 0.27
C GLU A 168 -9.83 10.83 -0.84
N SER A 169 -9.39 12.05 -0.59
CA SER A 169 -9.35 13.11 -1.62
C SER A 169 -8.16 12.95 -2.59
N MET A 170 -7.15 12.15 -2.20
CA MET A 170 -5.95 11.90 -2.99
C MET A 170 -6.12 10.67 -3.88
N GLN A 171 -5.75 10.84 -5.16
CA GLN A 171 -5.69 9.75 -6.15
C GLN A 171 -4.26 9.25 -6.37
N TYR A 172 -3.27 9.96 -5.83
CA TYR A 172 -1.87 9.68 -5.98
C TYR A 172 -1.07 10.15 -4.76
N GLY A 173 -0.10 9.34 -4.33
CA GLY A 173 0.74 9.65 -3.16
C GLY A 173 0.05 9.41 -1.81
N GLU A 174 -1.16 8.86 -1.82
CA GLU A 174 -1.93 8.46 -0.64
C GLU A 174 -1.20 7.43 0.21
N ASP A 175 -0.46 6.52 -0.44
CA ASP A 175 0.37 5.50 0.21
C ASP A 175 1.47 6.14 1.06
N GLY A 176 2.17 7.12 0.48
CA GLY A 176 3.24 7.83 1.16
C GLY A 176 2.75 8.60 2.39
N LEU A 177 1.63 9.30 2.26
CA LEU A 177 1.03 10.02 3.38
C LEU A 177 0.60 9.06 4.51
N PHE A 178 -0.06 7.96 4.16
CA PHE A 178 -0.46 6.93 5.11
C PHE A 178 0.75 6.32 5.85
N VAL A 179 1.84 6.03 5.14
CA VAL A 179 3.08 5.52 5.75
C VAL A 179 3.67 6.55 6.71
N LEU A 180 3.70 7.84 6.36
CA LEU A 180 4.14 8.92 7.24
C LEU A 180 3.28 9.03 8.50
N GLU A 181 1.96 8.92 8.38
CA GLU A 181 1.06 8.91 9.54
C GLU A 181 1.33 7.72 10.47
N CYS A 182 1.53 6.53 9.90
CA CYS A 182 1.91 5.35 10.68
C CYS A 182 3.26 5.54 11.40
N MET A 183 4.24 6.12 10.73
CA MET A 183 5.55 6.40 11.32
C MET A 183 5.49 7.48 12.40
N ALA A 184 4.70 8.52 12.20
CA ALA A 184 4.49 9.56 13.21
C ALA A 184 3.87 8.99 14.50
N ALA A 185 2.91 8.08 14.35
CA ALA A 185 2.22 7.45 15.48
C ALA A 185 3.07 6.38 16.19
N GLU A 186 3.84 5.57 15.44
CA GLU A 186 4.70 4.53 16.00
C GLU A 186 6.07 5.06 16.42
N LYS A 187 6.53 6.18 15.83
CA LYS A 187 7.85 6.80 15.98
C LYS A 187 9.03 5.95 15.50
N ARG A 188 8.76 4.79 14.94
CA ARG A 188 9.75 3.88 14.36
C ARG A 188 9.13 2.98 13.30
N LEU A 189 9.97 2.49 12.41
CA LEU A 189 9.67 1.44 11.44
C LEU A 189 10.73 0.34 11.59
N VAL A 190 10.32 -0.89 11.80
CA VAL A 190 11.23 -2.02 11.85
C VAL A 190 11.32 -2.63 10.44
N HIS A 191 12.50 -2.55 9.84
CA HIS A 191 12.78 -3.24 8.59
C HIS A 191 13.26 -4.66 8.87
N ALA A 192 12.53 -5.63 8.33
CA ALA A 192 12.86 -7.05 8.46
C ALA A 192 14.16 -7.42 7.71
N GLN A 193 14.66 -8.60 7.97
CA GLN A 193 15.90 -9.11 7.37
C GLN A 193 15.86 -9.07 5.83
N ARG A 194 17.03 -8.93 5.20
CA ARG A 194 17.19 -8.78 3.74
C ARG A 194 16.57 -9.90 2.90
N ASP A 195 16.47 -11.09 3.44
CA ASP A 195 15.94 -12.29 2.77
C ASP A 195 14.43 -12.48 2.90
N VAL A 196 13.75 -11.58 3.60
CA VAL A 196 12.30 -11.67 3.81
C VAL A 196 11.57 -11.05 2.62
N VAL A 197 11.09 -11.90 1.72
CA VAL A 197 10.40 -11.50 0.49
C VAL A 197 8.97 -12.04 0.51
N MET A 198 7.98 -11.16 0.35
CA MET A 198 6.57 -11.56 0.45
C MET A 198 5.69 -11.13 -0.73
N VAL A 199 6.03 -10.11 -1.49
CA VAL A 199 5.19 -9.57 -2.55
C VAL A 199 5.92 -9.61 -3.88
N LYS A 200 5.23 -10.04 -4.92
CA LYS A 200 5.66 -9.98 -6.31
C LYS A 200 4.87 -8.87 -7.02
N HIS A 201 5.56 -7.81 -7.38
CA HIS A 201 4.96 -6.63 -8.00
C HIS A 201 5.23 -6.57 -9.50
N ARG A 202 4.25 -6.15 -10.31
CA ARG A 202 4.34 -6.06 -11.77
C ARG A 202 4.27 -4.62 -12.23
N PHE A 203 5.24 -4.24 -13.06
CA PHE A 203 5.40 -2.84 -13.49
C PHE A 203 4.90 -2.50 -14.89
N ASP A 204 4.37 -3.43 -15.64
CA ASP A 204 3.95 -3.21 -17.04
C ASP A 204 2.45 -3.14 -17.24
N ASN A 205 1.68 -3.07 -16.16
CA ASN A 205 0.27 -2.74 -16.23
C ASN A 205 0.09 -1.28 -16.69
N LYS A 206 -0.22 -1.09 -17.98
CA LYS A 206 -0.43 0.24 -18.56
C LYS A 206 -1.62 1.01 -17.94
N ASN A 207 -2.55 0.29 -17.30
CA ASN A 207 -3.71 0.85 -16.62
C ASN A 207 -3.45 1.11 -15.13
N SER A 208 -2.24 0.84 -14.64
CA SER A 208 -1.87 1.18 -13.27
C SER A 208 -2.00 2.68 -13.03
N LEU A 209 -2.60 3.08 -11.91
CA LEU A 209 -2.72 4.48 -11.48
C LEU A 209 -1.36 5.19 -11.44
N SER A 210 -0.26 4.44 -11.25
CA SER A 210 1.10 5.00 -11.30
C SER A 210 1.52 5.55 -12.66
N HIS A 211 0.80 5.19 -13.75
CA HIS A 211 1.05 5.67 -15.11
C HIS A 211 0.14 6.82 -15.54
N VAL A 212 -1.01 7.01 -14.87
CA VAL A 212 -1.96 8.07 -15.17
C VAL A 212 -1.78 9.19 -14.14
N LYS A 213 -1.20 10.31 -14.55
CA LYS A 213 -0.97 11.46 -13.67
C LYS A 213 -1.48 12.73 -14.35
N HIS A 214 -2.41 13.39 -13.68
CA HIS A 214 -2.88 14.71 -14.04
C HIS A 214 -2.30 15.75 -13.07
N ALA A 215 -2.13 17.00 -13.51
CA ALA A 215 -1.64 18.08 -12.64
C ALA A 215 -2.53 18.26 -11.40
N THR A 216 -3.85 18.08 -11.56
CA THR A 216 -4.81 18.13 -10.46
C THR A 216 -4.53 17.10 -9.36
N ASP A 217 -4.02 15.92 -9.70
CA ASP A 217 -3.70 14.88 -8.72
C ASP A 217 -2.45 15.23 -7.92
N LEU A 218 -1.46 15.85 -8.57
CA LEU A 218 -0.28 16.37 -7.89
C LEU A 218 -0.62 17.52 -6.93
N ILE A 219 -1.53 18.43 -7.34
CA ILE A 219 -2.01 19.50 -6.46
C ILE A 219 -2.71 18.92 -5.24
N LYS A 220 -3.56 17.91 -5.40
CA LYS A 220 -4.21 17.21 -4.28
C LYS A 220 -3.19 16.53 -3.37
N GLN A 221 -2.17 15.90 -3.97
CA GLN A 221 -1.07 15.30 -3.21
C GLN A 221 -0.36 16.36 -2.36
N CYS A 222 0.06 17.47 -2.96
CA CYS A 222 0.72 18.57 -2.21
C CYS A 222 -0.15 19.06 -1.07
N ARG A 223 -1.46 19.31 -1.30
CA ARG A 223 -2.39 19.75 -0.25
C ARG A 223 -2.51 18.73 0.88
N GLY A 224 -2.62 17.44 0.57
CA GLY A 224 -2.67 16.40 1.59
C GLY A 224 -1.44 16.41 2.50
N TYR A 225 -0.24 16.57 1.92
CA TYR A 225 1.00 16.70 2.69
C TYR A 225 1.08 18.01 3.49
N GLU A 226 0.66 19.14 2.92
CA GLU A 226 0.56 20.44 3.62
C GLU A 226 -0.38 20.35 4.83
N ASP A 227 -1.57 19.79 4.67
CA ASP A 227 -2.53 19.58 5.75
C ASP A 227 -1.95 18.67 6.85
N PHE A 228 -1.19 17.63 6.46
CA PHE A 228 -0.50 16.77 7.41
C PHE A 228 0.58 17.54 8.19
N ILE A 229 1.40 18.36 7.51
CA ILE A 229 2.43 19.19 8.15
C ILE A 229 1.79 20.13 9.20
N LEU A 230 0.69 20.79 8.85
CA LEU A 230 0.02 21.76 9.74
C LEU A 230 -0.53 21.12 11.01
N ARG A 231 -1.02 19.88 10.94
CA ARG A 231 -1.58 19.16 12.11
C ARG A 231 -0.55 18.32 12.87
N GLN A 232 0.68 18.16 12.34
CA GLN A 232 1.68 17.30 12.94
C GLN A 232 2.44 18.02 14.07
N PRO A 233 2.38 17.54 15.34
CA PRO A 233 3.07 18.16 16.45
C PRO A 233 4.57 17.87 16.48
N ASP A 234 5.02 16.73 15.93
CA ASP A 234 6.40 16.32 15.94
C ASP A 234 7.24 17.13 14.92
N PRO A 235 8.26 17.91 15.36
CA PRO A 235 9.03 18.76 14.46
C PRO A 235 9.85 17.97 13.45
N ASP A 236 10.30 16.76 13.80
CA ASP A 236 11.09 15.94 12.88
C ASP A 236 10.23 15.35 11.77
N VAL A 237 9.02 14.92 12.11
CA VAL A 237 8.04 14.46 11.13
C VAL A 237 7.63 15.61 10.21
N ARG A 238 7.41 16.81 10.74
CA ARG A 238 7.14 18.00 9.92
C ARG A 238 8.28 18.30 8.95
N GLN A 239 9.53 18.33 9.44
CA GLN A 239 10.68 18.63 8.60
C GLN A 239 10.84 17.60 7.47
N THR A 240 10.78 16.31 7.78
CA THR A 240 10.87 15.26 6.77
C THR A 240 9.74 15.37 5.74
N THR A 241 8.53 15.71 6.18
CA THR A 241 7.40 15.90 5.25
C THR A 241 7.61 17.13 4.36
N CYS A 242 8.17 18.23 4.91
CA CYS A 242 8.55 19.39 4.12
C CYS A 242 9.61 19.07 3.07
N ASP A 243 10.60 18.25 3.40
CA ASP A 243 11.64 17.82 2.47
C ASP A 243 11.05 16.99 1.31
N ILE A 244 10.15 16.04 1.62
CA ILE A 244 9.42 15.28 0.61
C ILE A 244 8.59 16.19 -0.30
N LEU A 245 7.87 17.14 0.29
CA LEU A 245 7.06 18.10 -0.45
C LEU A 245 7.94 18.98 -1.37
N ALA A 246 9.09 19.42 -0.88
CA ALA A 246 10.06 20.19 -1.67
C ALA A 246 10.62 19.38 -2.85
N GLU A 247 10.92 18.09 -2.65
CA GLU A 247 11.34 17.20 -3.74
C GLU A 247 10.23 17.01 -4.78
N LEU A 248 8.99 16.86 -4.36
CA LEU A 248 7.84 16.79 -5.27
C LEU A 248 7.74 18.05 -6.13
N TRP A 249 7.79 19.24 -5.52
CA TRP A 249 7.71 20.53 -6.22
C TRP A 249 8.85 20.78 -7.19
N THR A 250 10.06 20.31 -6.87
CA THR A 250 11.26 20.47 -7.71
C THR A 250 11.42 19.39 -8.77
N SER A 251 10.61 18.32 -8.72
CA SER A 251 10.72 17.21 -9.65
C SER A 251 10.51 17.67 -11.10
N GLN A 252 11.31 17.12 -12.03
CA GLN A 252 11.17 17.40 -13.47
C GLN A 252 9.75 17.08 -13.96
N ARG A 253 9.14 16.03 -13.43
CA ARG A 253 7.80 15.59 -13.78
C ARG A 253 6.71 16.57 -13.34
N PHE A 254 6.86 17.20 -12.17
CA PHE A 254 5.95 18.25 -11.71
C PHE A 254 6.00 19.46 -12.66
N LYS A 255 7.22 19.86 -13.07
CA LYS A 255 7.43 20.96 -14.01
C LYS A 255 6.86 20.67 -15.40
N GLU A 256 7.02 19.43 -15.89
CA GLU A 256 6.46 18.99 -17.17
C GLU A 256 4.92 18.99 -17.17
N LEU A 257 4.29 18.51 -16.10
CA LEU A 257 2.84 18.49 -15.97
C LEU A 257 2.26 19.91 -15.82
N LEU A 258 2.87 20.79 -15.04
CA LEU A 258 2.46 22.20 -14.93
C LEU A 258 2.66 22.94 -16.26
N GLY A 259 3.69 22.60 -17.04
CA GLY A 259 3.93 23.18 -18.35
C GLY A 259 2.91 22.72 -19.41
N ALA A 260 2.44 21.49 -19.32
CA ALA A 260 1.43 20.93 -20.21
C ALA A 260 0.01 21.47 -19.93
N ASP A 261 -0.32 21.69 -18.64
CA ASP A 261 -1.66 22.07 -18.18
C ASP A 261 -1.75 23.56 -17.77
N ALA A 262 -0.72 24.36 -18.04
CA ALA A 262 -0.69 25.79 -17.66
C ALA A 262 -1.82 26.61 -18.29
N GLU A 263 -2.47 26.12 -19.33
CA GLU A 263 -3.65 26.73 -19.94
C GLU A 263 -4.97 26.39 -19.23
N GLU A 264 -5.05 25.24 -18.50
CA GLU A 264 -6.24 24.85 -17.72
C GLU A 264 -6.27 25.43 -16.29
N ILE A 265 -5.12 25.92 -15.78
CA ILE A 265 -4.99 26.46 -14.42
C ILE A 265 -5.16 28.00 -14.41
N ARG A 266 -5.21 28.64 -15.56
CA ARG A 266 -5.53 30.07 -15.71
C ARG A 266 -7.02 30.28 -15.89
#